data_179350866672d0bcd8a75f878c87723b
#
_entry.id   179350866672d0bcd8a75f878c87723b
#
_cell.length_a   1.000
_cell.length_b   1.000
_cell.length_c   1.000
_cell.angle_alpha   90.00
_cell.angle_beta   90.00
_cell.angle_gamma   90.00
#
_symmetry.space_group_name_H-M   'P 1'
#
loop_
_entity.id
_entity.type
_entity.pdbx_description
1 polymer ?
#
loop_
_entity_poly.entity_id
_entity_poly.type
_entity_poly.pdbx_seq_one_letter_code
_entity_poly.pdbx_strand_id
1 'polypeptide(L)'
;MRRTFILHANGSKLPSDLLGLTCVRYGDATTAAEMRTVNQKLRKAIENEGRVASIEGLWWQFSLTERSILEPSAVSLLRISRDRHGSLEIAGRSWQENGRLSARYWSEAVKERNESSGVFYYWKGERPLDSNAPQLDGTGEIRMESADRASGYWTTRADMDPQLNARTAGVYLRADPEDLNILDGHDDRRRAELISERLRRWKSIASA
;
A
#
# COMPACT_ATOMS: atom_id res chain seq x y z
N MET A 1 -0.08 18.80 11.75
CA MET A 1 -1.44 19.09 12.25
C MET A 1 -1.69 18.23 13.48
N ARG A 2 -2.11 18.79 14.63
CA ARG A 2 -2.46 18.00 15.82
C ARG A 2 -3.88 17.46 15.62
N ARG A 3 -4.08 16.17 15.80
CA ARG A 3 -5.38 15.51 15.67
C ARG A 3 -5.98 15.27 17.05
N THR A 4 -7.28 15.46 17.18
CA THR A 4 -8.01 15.28 18.43
C THR A 4 -9.01 14.14 18.25
N PHE A 5 -8.97 13.18 19.17
CA PHE A 5 -9.97 12.12 19.29
C PHE A 5 -10.85 12.44 20.49
N ILE A 6 -12.15 12.29 20.32
CA ILE A 6 -13.12 12.55 21.37
C ILE A 6 -13.67 11.22 21.87
N LEU A 7 -13.50 10.98 23.17
CA LEU A 7 -14.17 9.89 23.87
C LEU A 7 -15.44 10.45 24.50
N HIS A 8 -16.58 9.85 24.23
CA HIS A 8 -17.84 10.27 24.83
C HIS A 8 -18.70 9.10 25.33
N ALA A 9 -19.42 9.30 26.43
CA ALA A 9 -20.31 8.31 26.99
C ALA A 9 -21.49 8.01 26.08
N ASN A 10 -22.01 6.79 26.16
CA ASN A 10 -23.21 6.41 25.43
C ASN A 10 -24.38 7.27 25.88
N GLY A 11 -25.14 7.84 24.96
CA GLY A 11 -26.27 8.75 25.28
C GLY A 11 -25.91 10.22 25.46
N SER A 12 -24.62 10.60 25.60
CA SER A 12 -24.22 12.00 25.58
C SER A 12 -24.43 12.63 24.20
N LYS A 13 -24.99 13.86 24.17
CA LYS A 13 -25.07 14.65 22.94
C LYS A 13 -23.75 15.37 22.73
N LEU A 14 -23.16 15.16 21.56
CA LEU A 14 -22.00 15.95 21.13
C LEU A 14 -22.47 17.32 20.63
N PRO A 15 -21.80 18.41 21.01
CA PRO A 15 -22.02 19.73 20.43
C PRO A 15 -21.85 19.66 18.88
N SER A 16 -22.64 20.47 18.16
CA SER A 16 -22.65 20.45 16.70
C SER A 16 -21.33 20.85 16.05
N ASP A 17 -20.54 21.64 16.72
CA ASP A 17 -19.20 22.08 16.33
C ASP A 17 -18.12 20.96 16.40
N LEU A 18 -18.44 19.87 17.11
CA LEU A 18 -17.60 18.68 17.18
C LEU A 18 -18.00 17.62 16.13
N LEU A 19 -19.05 17.85 15.35
CA LEU A 19 -19.42 16.99 14.25
C LEU A 19 -18.33 17.06 13.16
N GLY A 20 -17.80 15.89 12.80
CA GLY A 20 -16.68 15.78 11.84
C GLY A 20 -15.34 15.45 12.51
N LEU A 21 -15.27 15.44 13.84
CA LEU A 21 -14.11 14.88 14.54
C LEU A 21 -14.28 13.37 14.77
N THR A 22 -13.18 12.66 14.85
CA THR A 22 -13.22 11.22 15.14
C THR A 22 -13.67 10.98 16.56
N CYS A 23 -14.87 10.40 16.72
CA CYS A 23 -15.49 10.13 18.00
C CYS A 23 -15.51 8.63 18.30
N VAL A 24 -15.11 8.26 19.51
CA VAL A 24 -15.19 6.88 20.01
C VAL A 24 -16.17 6.85 21.20
N ARG A 25 -17.26 6.10 21.03
CA ARG A 25 -18.26 5.91 22.08
C ARG A 25 -17.82 4.82 23.05
N TYR A 26 -18.05 5.04 24.33
CA TYR A 26 -17.90 4.04 25.38
C TYR A 26 -19.20 3.89 26.17
N GLY A 27 -19.42 2.71 26.75
CA GLY A 27 -20.63 2.44 27.56
C GLY A 27 -20.54 3.06 28.96
N ASP A 28 -21.68 3.07 29.67
CA ASP A 28 -21.78 3.61 31.05
C ASP A 28 -21.12 2.67 32.07
N ALA A 29 -20.91 1.41 31.74
CA ALA A 29 -20.27 0.48 32.66
C ALA A 29 -18.74 0.51 32.49
N THR A 30 -18.07 0.77 33.59
CA THR A 30 -16.61 0.89 33.68
C THR A 30 -15.93 -0.42 34.02
N THR A 31 -16.38 -1.53 33.44
CA THR A 31 -15.70 -2.81 33.62
C THR A 31 -14.37 -2.85 32.85
N ALA A 32 -13.39 -3.57 33.37
CA ALA A 32 -12.09 -3.73 32.74
C ALA A 32 -12.18 -4.36 31.32
N ALA A 33 -13.24 -5.14 31.04
CA ALA A 33 -13.49 -5.74 29.74
C ALA A 33 -13.99 -4.71 28.72
N GLU A 34 -14.91 -3.83 29.12
CA GLU A 34 -15.43 -2.73 28.30
C GLU A 34 -14.34 -1.71 27.97
N MET A 35 -13.55 -1.34 28.99
CA MET A 35 -12.41 -0.43 28.77
C MET A 35 -11.37 -1.01 27.82
N ARG A 36 -11.13 -2.32 27.84
CA ARG A 36 -10.28 -2.97 26.82
C ARG A 36 -10.86 -2.83 25.43
N THR A 37 -12.16 -3.04 25.27
CA THR A 37 -12.86 -2.89 23.98
C THR A 37 -12.81 -1.45 23.48
N VAL A 38 -13.02 -0.45 24.34
CA VAL A 38 -12.90 0.97 24.02
C VAL A 38 -11.47 1.31 23.57
N ASN A 39 -10.47 0.84 24.33
CA ASN A 39 -9.07 1.05 23.99
C ASN A 39 -8.70 0.43 22.64
N GLN A 40 -9.22 -0.75 22.31
CA GLN A 40 -9.03 -1.36 21.00
C GLN A 40 -9.67 -0.54 19.88
N LYS A 41 -10.90 -0.04 20.08
CA LYS A 41 -11.60 0.84 19.13
C LYS A 41 -10.83 2.16 18.92
N LEU A 42 -10.38 2.77 20.02
CA LEU A 42 -9.59 4.00 19.98
C LEU A 42 -8.24 3.78 19.24
N ARG A 43 -7.53 2.73 19.62
CA ARG A 43 -6.28 2.37 18.93
C ARG A 43 -6.49 2.18 17.43
N LYS A 44 -7.52 1.43 17.04
CA LYS A 44 -7.87 1.21 15.63
C LYS A 44 -8.26 2.53 14.93
N ALA A 45 -8.99 3.43 15.61
CA ALA A 45 -9.31 4.74 15.06
C ALA A 45 -8.05 5.61 14.87
N ILE A 46 -7.13 5.63 15.83
CA ILE A 46 -5.85 6.33 15.73
C ILE A 46 -4.99 5.76 14.59
N GLU A 47 -4.91 4.44 14.50
CA GLU A 47 -4.17 3.75 13.44
C GLU A 47 -4.77 4.07 12.06
N ASN A 48 -6.09 4.03 11.93
CA ASN A 48 -6.78 4.37 10.69
C ASN A 48 -6.54 5.83 10.29
N GLU A 49 -6.67 6.76 11.22
CA GLU A 49 -6.40 8.19 10.98
C GLU A 49 -4.92 8.44 10.62
N GLY A 50 -4.01 7.74 11.27
CA GLY A 50 -2.60 7.76 10.92
C GLY A 50 -2.37 7.25 9.48
N ARG A 51 -3.09 6.20 9.08
CA ARG A 51 -3.04 5.65 7.71
C ARG A 51 -3.66 6.58 6.67
N VAL A 52 -4.77 7.24 6.98
CA VAL A 52 -5.41 8.22 6.07
C VAL A 52 -4.48 9.41 5.77
N ALA A 53 -3.60 9.74 6.71
CA ALA A 53 -2.71 10.90 6.56
C ALA A 53 -1.36 10.56 5.95
N SER A 54 -0.99 9.31 5.82
CA SER A 54 0.34 8.93 5.34
C SER A 54 0.25 7.88 4.25
N ILE A 55 0.89 8.21 3.13
CA ILE A 55 1.16 7.25 2.06
C ILE A 55 2.18 6.18 2.49
N GLU A 56 2.93 6.46 3.57
CA GLU A 56 3.93 5.55 4.11
C GLU A 56 3.34 4.20 4.52
N GLY A 57 4.12 3.15 4.37
CA GLY A 57 3.75 1.79 4.73
C GLY A 57 3.94 0.79 3.60
N LEU A 58 3.28 -0.34 3.70
CA LEU A 58 3.35 -1.44 2.74
C LEU A 58 2.11 -1.44 1.84
N TRP A 59 2.34 -1.66 0.55
CA TRP A 59 1.28 -1.63 -0.46
C TRP A 59 1.43 -2.76 -1.45
N TRP A 60 0.41 -3.58 -1.59
CA TRP A 60 0.28 -4.49 -2.71
C TRP A 60 -0.04 -3.69 -3.97
N GLN A 61 0.75 -3.85 -5.02
CA GLN A 61 0.58 -3.19 -6.30
C GLN A 61 0.07 -4.19 -7.34
N PHE A 62 -1.00 -3.81 -8.01
CA PHE A 62 -1.65 -4.60 -9.05
C PHE A 62 -1.72 -3.81 -10.35
N SER A 63 -1.30 -4.44 -11.45
CA SER A 63 -1.33 -3.84 -12.79
C SER A 63 -2.74 -3.95 -13.40
N LEU A 64 -3.22 -2.86 -14.00
CA LEU A 64 -4.51 -2.79 -14.70
C LEU A 64 -4.36 -2.89 -16.23
N THR A 65 -3.33 -3.53 -16.75
CA THR A 65 -3.28 -3.83 -18.18
C THR A 65 -4.25 -4.97 -18.53
N GLU A 66 -4.79 -4.97 -19.74
CA GLU A 66 -5.68 -6.03 -20.20
C GLU A 66 -5.07 -7.43 -19.97
N ARG A 67 -3.80 -7.61 -20.34
CA ARG A 67 -3.08 -8.86 -20.11
C ARG A 67 -3.01 -9.23 -18.63
N SER A 68 -2.71 -8.27 -17.78
CA SER A 68 -2.60 -8.53 -16.31
C SER A 68 -3.94 -8.85 -15.67
N ILE A 69 -5.04 -8.34 -16.23
CA ILE A 69 -6.40 -8.64 -15.76
C ILE A 69 -6.79 -10.07 -16.15
N LEU A 70 -6.52 -10.47 -17.37
CA LEU A 70 -6.86 -11.81 -17.88
C LEU A 70 -5.99 -12.90 -17.26
N GLU A 71 -4.68 -12.67 -17.21
CA GLU A 71 -3.68 -13.64 -16.76
C GLU A 71 -2.66 -12.98 -15.83
N PRO A 72 -3.04 -12.65 -14.59
CA PRO A 72 -2.10 -12.06 -13.64
C PRO A 72 -1.01 -13.09 -13.30
N SER A 73 0.22 -12.80 -13.69
CA SER A 73 1.37 -13.69 -13.53
C SER A 73 2.35 -13.22 -12.46
N ALA A 74 2.21 -11.97 -12.00
CA ALA A 74 3.07 -11.40 -10.98
C ALA A 74 2.33 -10.34 -10.16
N VAL A 75 2.75 -10.19 -8.90
CA VAL A 75 2.27 -9.16 -7.99
C VAL A 75 3.46 -8.51 -7.29
N SER A 76 3.34 -7.25 -6.96
CA SER A 76 4.40 -6.49 -6.31
C SER A 76 4.00 -6.01 -4.92
N LEU A 77 4.97 -5.98 -4.02
CA LEU A 77 4.86 -5.29 -2.74
C LEU A 77 5.78 -4.08 -2.74
N LEU A 78 5.22 -2.90 -2.50
CA LEU A 78 5.92 -1.65 -2.30
C LEU A 78 6.05 -1.35 -0.82
N ARG A 79 7.20 -0.84 -0.43
CA ARG A 79 7.43 -0.17 0.84
C ARG A 79 7.68 1.30 0.56
N ILE A 80 6.84 2.17 1.14
CA ILE A 80 7.01 3.61 1.12
C ILE A 80 7.41 4.02 2.54
N SER A 81 8.57 4.62 2.68
CA SER A 81 9.14 5.02 3.99
C SER A 81 9.85 6.35 3.87
N ARG A 82 10.21 6.96 5.01
CA ARG A 82 11.08 8.13 5.02
C ARG A 82 12.50 7.72 5.43
N ASP A 83 13.45 8.35 4.77
CA ASP A 83 14.85 8.28 5.16
C ASP A 83 15.12 9.07 6.45
N ARG A 84 16.36 9.04 6.92
CA ARG A 84 16.80 9.81 8.09
C ARG A 84 16.67 11.34 7.94
N HIS A 85 16.51 11.84 6.75
CA HIS A 85 16.35 13.27 6.43
C HIS A 85 14.88 13.67 6.22
N GLY A 86 13.95 12.70 6.34
CA GLY A 86 12.52 12.90 6.16
C GLY A 86 12.05 12.84 4.70
N SER A 87 12.94 12.52 3.75
CA SER A 87 12.60 12.34 2.35
C SER A 87 11.91 11.00 2.12
N LEU A 88 10.85 10.96 1.31
CA LEU A 88 10.21 9.72 0.96
C LEU A 88 11.08 8.88 0.03
N GLU A 89 11.09 7.59 0.32
CA GLU A 89 11.70 6.54 -0.48
C GLU A 89 10.68 5.48 -0.79
N ILE A 90 10.74 4.92 -2.00
CA ILE A 90 9.92 3.81 -2.44
C ILE A 90 10.85 2.67 -2.84
N ALA A 91 10.65 1.52 -2.24
CA ALA A 91 11.31 0.28 -2.64
C ALA A 91 10.25 -0.80 -2.89
N GLY A 92 10.50 -1.66 -3.84
CA GLY A 92 9.54 -2.70 -4.18
C GLY A 92 10.17 -3.98 -4.69
N ARG A 93 9.39 -5.04 -4.61
CA ARG A 93 9.74 -6.35 -5.15
C ARG A 93 8.53 -6.95 -5.83
N SER A 94 8.76 -7.69 -6.90
CA SER A 94 7.75 -8.41 -7.64
C SER A 94 8.01 -9.90 -7.60
N TRP A 95 6.97 -10.70 -7.45
CA TRP A 95 7.04 -12.15 -7.43
C TRP A 95 6.11 -12.75 -8.47
N GLN A 96 6.55 -13.84 -9.08
CA GLN A 96 5.73 -14.70 -9.89
C GLN A 96 4.82 -15.58 -9.02
N GLU A 97 3.80 -16.19 -9.60
CA GLU A 97 2.83 -17.05 -8.89
C GLU A 97 3.48 -18.17 -8.08
N ASN A 98 4.60 -18.71 -8.55
CA ASN A 98 5.37 -19.74 -7.84
C ASN A 98 6.21 -19.21 -6.67
N GLY A 99 6.06 -17.96 -6.28
CA GLY A 99 6.82 -17.32 -5.19
C GLY A 99 8.24 -16.91 -5.55
N ARG A 100 8.69 -17.07 -6.81
CA ARG A 100 10.03 -16.63 -7.24
C ARG A 100 10.07 -15.11 -7.42
N LEU A 101 11.11 -14.49 -6.90
CA LEU A 101 11.38 -13.07 -7.10
C LEU A 101 11.65 -12.79 -8.58
N SER A 102 10.88 -11.90 -9.20
CA SER A 102 11.02 -11.56 -10.62
C SER A 102 11.71 -10.22 -10.85
N ALA A 103 11.49 -9.25 -9.94
CA ALA A 103 12.12 -7.93 -10.04
C ALA A 103 12.31 -7.29 -8.65
N ARG A 104 13.27 -6.38 -8.58
CA ARG A 104 13.46 -5.42 -7.48
C ARG A 104 13.50 -4.03 -8.08
N TYR A 105 12.94 -3.05 -7.36
CA TYR A 105 12.96 -1.66 -7.80
C TYR A 105 13.01 -0.71 -6.60
N TRP A 106 13.55 0.48 -6.87
CA TRP A 106 13.73 1.55 -5.88
C TRP A 106 13.54 2.90 -6.53
N SER A 107 13.15 3.88 -5.75
CA SER A 107 13.07 5.26 -6.22
C SER A 107 14.45 5.92 -6.18
N GLU A 108 14.77 6.66 -7.24
CA GLU A 108 15.90 7.58 -7.30
C GLU A 108 15.47 8.99 -6.86
N ALA A 109 14.20 9.33 -7.06
CA ALA A 109 13.62 10.59 -6.64
C ALA A 109 12.13 10.40 -6.34
N VAL A 110 11.66 11.06 -5.30
CA VAL A 110 10.24 11.10 -4.92
C VAL A 110 9.85 12.53 -4.63
N LYS A 111 8.73 12.97 -5.21
CA LYS A 111 8.14 14.28 -4.96
C LYS A 111 6.74 14.11 -4.37
N GLU A 112 6.55 14.61 -3.16
CA GLU A 112 5.22 14.68 -2.55
C GLU A 112 4.36 15.75 -3.24
N ARG A 113 3.07 15.47 -3.38
CA ARG A 113 2.07 16.44 -3.84
C ARG A 113 1.40 17.08 -2.64
N ASN A 114 1.52 18.41 -2.53
CA ASN A 114 0.98 19.16 -1.39
C ASN A 114 -0.57 19.19 -1.34
N GLU A 115 -1.25 18.99 -2.46
CA GLU A 115 -2.71 19.12 -2.57
C GLU A 115 -3.46 17.78 -2.58
N SER A 116 -2.74 16.69 -2.70
CA SER A 116 -3.31 15.34 -2.67
C SER A 116 -2.37 14.43 -1.91
N SER A 117 -2.90 13.53 -1.11
CA SER A 117 -2.12 12.49 -0.42
C SER A 117 -1.48 11.54 -1.46
N GLY A 118 -0.50 12.03 -2.20
CA GLY A 118 0.10 11.31 -3.31
C GLY A 118 1.56 11.66 -3.54
N VAL A 119 2.21 10.86 -4.35
CA VAL A 119 3.61 11.01 -4.74
C VAL A 119 3.80 10.81 -6.22
N PHE A 120 4.75 11.56 -6.78
CA PHE A 120 5.33 11.31 -8.07
C PHE A 120 6.77 10.83 -7.87
N TYR A 121 7.22 9.81 -8.60
CA TYR A 121 8.55 9.23 -8.41
C TYR A 121 9.20 8.81 -9.73
N TYR A 122 10.54 8.88 -9.75
CA TYR A 122 11.39 8.22 -10.73
C TYR A 122 11.99 6.98 -10.09
N TRP A 123 11.94 5.85 -10.77
CA TRP A 123 12.37 4.56 -10.25
C TRP A 123 13.33 3.85 -11.18
N LYS A 124 14.16 3.01 -10.59
CA LYS A 124 15.02 2.02 -11.26
C LYS A 124 14.72 0.63 -10.73
N GLY A 125 15.07 -0.37 -11.52
CA GLY A 125 14.88 -1.76 -11.13
C GLY A 125 15.79 -2.73 -11.86
N GLU A 126 15.82 -3.94 -11.34
CA GLU A 126 16.61 -5.05 -11.87
C GLU A 126 15.80 -6.34 -11.87
N ARG A 127 16.22 -7.30 -12.68
CA ARG A 127 15.71 -8.68 -12.69
C ARG A 127 16.78 -9.61 -12.12
N PRO A 128 16.73 -9.98 -10.82
CA PRO A 128 17.82 -10.68 -10.16
C PRO A 128 18.14 -12.07 -10.75
N LEU A 129 17.18 -12.67 -11.46
CA LEU A 129 17.33 -14.00 -12.07
C LEU A 129 17.83 -13.95 -13.53
N ASP A 130 17.99 -12.76 -14.07
CA ASP A 130 18.48 -12.55 -15.43
C ASP A 130 19.55 -11.45 -15.41
N SER A 131 20.80 -11.86 -15.23
CA SER A 131 21.94 -10.94 -15.16
C SER A 131 22.21 -10.18 -16.46
N ASN A 132 21.65 -10.63 -17.58
CA ASN A 132 21.78 -10.00 -18.89
C ASN A 132 20.58 -9.10 -19.22
N ALA A 133 19.54 -9.09 -18.36
CA ALA A 133 18.40 -8.21 -18.57
C ALA A 133 18.83 -6.74 -18.45
N PRO A 134 18.34 -5.86 -19.35
CA PRO A 134 18.57 -4.44 -19.22
C PRO A 134 17.99 -3.94 -17.90
N GLN A 135 18.64 -2.94 -17.32
CA GLN A 135 18.12 -2.23 -16.15
C GLN A 135 16.76 -1.63 -16.50
N LEU A 136 15.81 -1.80 -15.61
CA LEU A 136 14.49 -1.19 -15.75
C LEU A 136 14.52 0.20 -15.14
N ASP A 137 13.86 1.16 -15.78
CA ASP A 137 13.62 2.48 -15.21
C ASP A 137 12.31 3.08 -15.70
N GLY A 138 11.85 4.11 -15.00
CA GLY A 138 10.63 4.78 -15.38
C GLY A 138 10.14 5.78 -14.35
N THR A 139 8.96 6.30 -14.58
CA THR A 139 8.28 7.20 -13.66
C THR A 139 6.99 6.60 -13.16
N GLY A 140 6.47 7.09 -12.04
CA GLY A 140 5.19 6.67 -11.53
C GLY A 140 4.52 7.71 -10.66
N GLU A 141 3.25 7.53 -10.45
CA GLU A 141 2.42 8.33 -9.56
C GLU A 141 1.54 7.41 -8.73
N ILE A 142 1.43 7.69 -7.45
CA ILE A 142 0.51 7.03 -6.53
C ILE A 142 -0.31 8.10 -5.86
N ARG A 143 -1.65 7.94 -5.83
CA ARG A 143 -2.60 8.83 -5.17
C ARG A 143 -3.45 8.02 -4.20
N MET A 144 -3.50 8.44 -2.97
CA MET A 144 -4.39 7.83 -1.98
C MET A 144 -5.85 8.16 -2.28
N GLU A 145 -6.69 7.14 -2.27
CA GLU A 145 -8.15 7.24 -2.35
C GLU A 145 -8.77 7.08 -0.95
N SER A 146 -8.16 6.23 -0.12
CA SER A 146 -8.54 5.98 1.27
C SER A 146 -7.33 5.52 2.09
N ALA A 147 -7.55 5.20 3.36
CA ALA A 147 -6.51 4.64 4.23
C ALA A 147 -5.88 3.35 3.68
N ASP A 148 -6.67 2.53 2.99
CA ASP A 148 -6.30 1.18 2.58
C ASP A 148 -6.23 1.00 1.06
N ARG A 149 -6.51 2.06 0.29
CA ARG A 149 -6.53 2.02 -1.17
C ARG A 149 -5.88 3.25 -1.77
N ALA A 150 -5.09 3.02 -2.80
CA ALA A 150 -4.55 4.05 -3.67
C ALA A 150 -4.65 3.60 -5.12
N SER A 151 -4.65 4.57 -6.04
CA SER A 151 -4.53 4.33 -7.48
C SER A 151 -3.34 5.09 -8.05
N GLY A 152 -2.97 4.77 -9.26
CA GLY A 152 -1.87 5.45 -9.90
C GLY A 152 -1.48 4.83 -11.22
N TYR A 153 -0.26 5.10 -11.61
CA TYR A 153 0.33 4.52 -12.80
C TYR A 153 1.85 4.46 -12.68
N TRP A 154 2.45 3.69 -13.54
CA TRP A 154 3.88 3.75 -13.82
C TRP A 154 4.13 3.62 -15.32
N THR A 155 5.26 4.14 -15.75
CA THR A 155 5.83 3.91 -17.07
C THR A 155 7.11 3.11 -16.91
N THR A 156 7.39 2.24 -17.84
CA THR A 156 8.68 1.56 -17.94
C THR A 156 9.36 2.02 -19.21
N ARG A 157 10.56 2.53 -19.09
CA ARG A 157 11.42 2.77 -20.24
C ARG A 157 12.11 1.46 -20.57
N ALA A 158 11.79 0.91 -21.72
CA ALA A 158 12.54 -0.19 -22.31
C ALA A 158 13.19 0.31 -23.58
N ASP A 159 14.51 0.33 -23.60
CA ASP A 159 15.27 0.75 -24.79
C ASP A 159 15.06 -0.18 -25.99
N MET A 160 14.43 -1.33 -25.79
CA MET A 160 14.31 -2.42 -26.74
C MET A 160 12.88 -2.71 -27.20
N ASP A 161 11.84 -2.21 -26.55
CA ASP A 161 10.45 -2.45 -26.94
C ASP A 161 9.59 -1.19 -26.79
N PRO A 162 9.25 -0.52 -27.91
CA PRO A 162 8.37 0.65 -27.89
C PRO A 162 6.99 0.41 -27.28
N GLN A 163 6.52 -0.85 -27.24
CA GLN A 163 5.23 -1.19 -26.61
C GLN A 163 5.33 -1.21 -25.08
N LEU A 164 6.51 -1.35 -24.51
CA LEU A 164 6.74 -1.29 -23.05
C LEU A 164 6.84 0.14 -22.52
N ASN A 165 6.90 1.16 -23.37
CA ASN A 165 6.78 2.56 -22.97
C ASN A 165 5.34 2.97 -22.59
N ALA A 166 4.42 2.02 -22.58
CA ALA A 166 3.04 2.28 -22.23
C ALA A 166 2.90 2.61 -20.74
N ARG A 167 2.08 3.61 -20.46
CA ARG A 167 1.63 3.95 -19.12
C ARG A 167 0.74 2.82 -18.59
N THR A 168 1.18 2.16 -17.55
CA THR A 168 0.44 1.09 -16.89
C THR A 168 -0.33 1.67 -15.71
N ALA A 169 -1.66 1.61 -15.74
CA ALA A 169 -2.48 1.94 -14.58
C ALA A 169 -2.33 0.87 -13.49
N GLY A 170 -2.45 1.27 -12.24
CA GLY A 170 -2.34 0.39 -11.09
C GLY A 170 -3.28 0.74 -9.95
N VAL A 171 -3.65 -0.29 -9.21
CA VAL A 171 -4.32 -0.20 -7.91
C VAL A 171 -3.36 -0.67 -6.84
N TYR A 172 -3.38 0.04 -5.73
CA TYR A 172 -2.56 -0.25 -4.56
C TYR A 172 -3.48 -0.53 -3.38
N LEU A 173 -3.26 -1.64 -2.71
CA LEU A 173 -3.97 -2.01 -1.50
C LEU A 173 -3.00 -2.09 -0.34
N ARG A 174 -3.41 -1.55 0.81
CA ARG A 174 -2.59 -1.60 2.02
C ARG A 174 -2.27 -3.07 2.36
N ALA A 175 -0.99 -3.37 2.57
CA ALA A 175 -0.52 -4.68 2.96
C ALA A 175 -0.39 -4.77 4.48
N ASP A 176 -0.53 -5.99 5.00
CA ASP A 176 -0.23 -6.28 6.38
C ASP A 176 1.29 -6.39 6.59
N PRO A 177 1.85 -5.91 7.69
CA PRO A 177 3.26 -6.18 8.03
C PRO A 177 3.64 -7.66 8.05
N GLU A 178 2.71 -8.55 8.38
CA GLU A 178 2.93 -10.01 8.34
C GLU A 178 3.19 -10.51 6.91
N ASP A 179 2.59 -9.89 5.89
CA ASP A 179 2.87 -10.22 4.48
C ASP A 179 4.37 -10.06 4.17
N LEU A 180 5.00 -8.98 4.67
CA LEU A 180 6.42 -8.75 4.48
C LEU A 180 7.27 -9.82 5.17
N ASN A 181 6.91 -10.22 6.39
CA ASN A 181 7.60 -11.27 7.13
C ASN A 181 7.57 -12.61 6.38
N ILE A 182 6.43 -12.95 5.77
CA ILE A 182 6.29 -14.16 4.94
C ILE A 182 7.18 -14.07 3.70
N LEU A 183 7.20 -12.92 3.02
CA LEU A 183 8.01 -12.72 1.82
C LEU A 183 9.51 -12.70 2.07
N ASP A 184 9.94 -12.25 3.25
CA ASP A 184 11.35 -12.23 3.69
C ASP A 184 11.77 -13.55 4.35
N GLY A 185 10.83 -14.40 4.72
CA GLY A 185 11.05 -15.70 5.31
C GLY A 185 11.69 -16.71 4.35
N HIS A 186 12.16 -17.82 4.91
CA HIS A 186 12.79 -18.93 4.16
C HIS A 186 11.78 -20.00 3.69
N ASP A 187 10.50 -19.85 4.00
CA ASP A 187 9.44 -20.80 3.62
C ASP A 187 8.90 -20.45 2.23
N ASP A 188 9.48 -21.08 1.20
CA ASP A 188 9.09 -20.88 -0.19
C ASP A 188 7.64 -21.29 -0.45
N ARG A 189 7.14 -22.31 0.26
CA ARG A 189 5.76 -22.78 0.11
C ARG A 189 4.78 -21.71 0.62
N ARG A 190 4.99 -21.20 1.84
CA ARG A 190 4.17 -20.16 2.44
C ARG A 190 4.20 -18.87 1.60
N ARG A 191 5.36 -18.55 1.04
CA ARG A 191 5.51 -17.41 0.11
C ARG A 191 4.66 -17.62 -1.16
N ALA A 192 4.75 -18.78 -1.80
CA ALA A 192 3.96 -19.08 -2.99
C ALA A 192 2.46 -19.07 -2.71
N GLU A 193 2.02 -19.61 -1.57
CA GLU A 193 0.62 -19.58 -1.14
C GLU A 193 0.11 -18.14 -0.97
N LEU A 194 0.88 -17.25 -0.32
CA LEU A 194 0.54 -15.83 -0.19
C LEU A 194 0.43 -15.15 -1.55
N ILE A 195 1.41 -15.33 -2.43
CA ILE A 195 1.40 -14.73 -3.77
C ILE A 195 0.18 -15.21 -4.58
N SER A 196 -0.10 -16.51 -4.58
CA SER A 196 -1.29 -17.07 -5.26
C SER A 196 -2.60 -16.52 -4.71
N GLU A 197 -2.68 -16.29 -3.39
CA GLU A 197 -3.84 -15.64 -2.77
C GLU A 197 -4.01 -14.20 -3.25
N ARG A 198 -2.93 -13.41 -3.31
CA ARG A 198 -2.96 -12.02 -3.78
C ARG A 198 -3.33 -11.93 -5.26
N LEU A 199 -2.84 -12.83 -6.10
CA LEU A 199 -3.20 -12.92 -7.51
C LEU A 199 -4.69 -13.28 -7.73
N ARG A 200 -5.24 -14.18 -6.91
CA ARG A 200 -6.68 -14.50 -6.95
C ARG A 200 -7.53 -13.29 -6.53
N ARG A 201 -7.13 -12.59 -5.47
CA ARG A 201 -7.79 -11.35 -5.03
C ARG A 201 -7.76 -10.30 -6.12
N TRP A 202 -6.67 -10.20 -6.86
CA TRP A 202 -6.53 -9.29 -7.98
C TRP A 202 -7.60 -9.52 -9.06
N LYS A 203 -7.84 -10.78 -9.45
CA LYS A 203 -8.90 -11.11 -10.43
C LYS A 203 -10.26 -10.59 -9.99
N SER A 204 -10.59 -10.70 -8.69
CA SER A 204 -11.87 -10.19 -8.17
C SER A 204 -11.95 -8.66 -8.15
N ILE A 205 -10.84 -7.96 -7.91
CA ILE A 205 -10.78 -6.48 -7.92
C ILE A 205 -10.93 -5.92 -9.34
N ALA A 206 -10.34 -6.59 -10.32
CA ALA A 206 -10.38 -6.17 -11.72
C ALA A 206 -11.73 -6.45 -12.39
N SER A 207 -12.54 -7.35 -11.81
CA SER A 207 -13.87 -7.71 -12.32
C SER A 207 -15.02 -6.91 -11.68
N ALA A 208 -14.72 -6.08 -10.68
CA ALA A 208 -15.67 -5.22 -9.97
C ALA A 208 -15.65 -3.79 -10.52
#